data_34aa937bfd232b2ddf6a46bda1c89c69
#
_entry.id   34aa937bfd232b2ddf6a46bda1c89c69
#
_cell.length_a   1.000
_cell.length_b   1.000
_cell.length_c   1.000
_cell.angle_alpha   90.00
_cell.angle_beta   90.00
_cell.angle_gamma   90.00
#
_symmetry.space_group_name_H-M   'P 1'
#
loop_
_entity.id
_entity.type
_entity.pdbx_description
1 polymer ?
#
loop_
_entity_poly.entity_id
_entity_poly.type
_entity_poly.pdbx_seq_one_letter_code
_entity_poly.pdbx_strand_id
1 'polypeptide(L)'
;MSENIISQQEILYPEINIKALNQTVNTIWCLAQQQTSGIEIIDEKAKQVGLYSRDLNEMIRDSLSQLTPILRQFTVESIFSTIREIDEALLDPDLGDGDRKALLKEREQSSLKLSKNAEYVIDKFSKRTSQLAEKIGDISNIVIAERLKDILTRTEAQAAKLQSDIEKKAEKRKKLDAERDKIIESQDVIRANNIADMFKDFIPSASDIDSLDFTDPKKEAIKQAIKQSAEIIRKVLGKISEGLKYIDLADARMKLSDQIDQIMEESKELKTTLWKTEQQLSGLKDMMQIDTERTTMLSEADKLEQAWRSFTNQLHKLSDKEVNQANITALIKGQLDFLDNLASQYNKLK
;
A
#
# COMPACT_ATOMS: atom_id res chain seq x y z
N MET A 1 46.49 38.90 -17.78
CA MET A 1 45.07 39.03 -17.34
C MET A 1 44.44 37.68 -17.45
N SER A 2 44.38 36.97 -16.30
CA SER A 2 43.79 35.63 -16.25
C SER A 2 42.30 35.80 -16.04
N GLU A 3 41.51 35.53 -17.07
CA GLU A 3 40.07 35.43 -16.95
C GLU A 3 39.74 34.27 -16.00
N ASN A 4 39.29 34.61 -14.81
CA ASN A 4 38.64 33.68 -13.91
C ASN A 4 37.29 33.27 -14.53
N ILE A 5 37.31 32.27 -15.37
CA ILE A 5 36.10 31.54 -15.78
C ILE A 5 35.59 30.83 -14.51
N ILE A 6 34.73 31.52 -13.78
CA ILE A 6 33.93 30.85 -12.73
C ILE A 6 33.04 29.88 -13.50
N SER A 7 33.32 28.59 -13.36
CA SER A 7 32.51 27.55 -13.94
C SER A 7 31.04 27.80 -13.57
N GLN A 8 30.22 28.12 -14.56
CA GLN A 8 28.78 28.12 -14.44
C GLN A 8 28.38 26.67 -14.00
N GLN A 9 28.03 26.50 -12.76
CA GLN A 9 27.24 25.36 -12.40
C GLN A 9 25.85 25.61 -13.02
N GLU A 10 25.61 25.06 -14.21
CA GLU A 10 24.27 24.97 -14.77
C GLU A 10 23.38 24.31 -13.72
N ILE A 11 22.24 24.97 -13.40
CA ILE A 11 21.23 24.29 -12.59
C ILE A 11 20.70 23.17 -13.48
N LEU A 12 21.02 21.95 -13.12
CA LEU A 12 20.36 20.80 -13.69
C LEU A 12 18.99 20.67 -12.99
N TYR A 13 17.94 21.15 -13.65
CA TYR A 13 16.58 20.97 -13.16
C TYR A 13 16.22 19.47 -13.18
N PRO A 14 15.78 18.88 -12.07
CA PRO A 14 15.41 17.47 -12.05
C PRO A 14 14.16 17.23 -12.91
N GLU A 15 14.10 16.07 -13.52
CA GLU A 15 12.87 15.61 -14.14
C GLU A 15 11.88 15.23 -13.04
N ILE A 16 10.72 15.90 -13.02
CA ILE A 16 9.62 15.66 -12.08
C ILE A 16 8.42 15.15 -12.86
N ASN A 17 7.90 14.02 -12.43
CA ASN A 17 6.73 13.39 -13.05
C ASN A 17 5.46 13.77 -12.27
N ILE A 18 4.82 14.87 -12.66
CA ILE A 18 3.57 15.34 -12.03
C ILE A 18 2.42 14.34 -12.21
N LYS A 19 2.39 13.60 -13.32
CA LYS A 19 1.37 12.57 -13.52
C LYS A 19 1.53 11.45 -12.49
N ALA A 20 2.74 10.96 -12.30
CA ALA A 20 3.02 9.94 -11.29
C ALA A 20 2.69 10.45 -9.88
N LEU A 21 3.13 11.66 -9.52
CA LEU A 21 2.83 12.31 -8.24
C LEU A 21 1.31 12.38 -8.00
N ASN A 22 0.53 12.84 -8.96
CA ASN A 22 -0.93 12.95 -8.82
C ASN A 22 -1.60 11.56 -8.74
N GLN A 23 -1.14 10.58 -9.50
CA GLN A 23 -1.63 9.20 -9.40
C GLN A 23 -1.36 8.61 -8.02
N THR A 24 -0.15 8.76 -7.50
CA THR A 24 0.26 8.32 -6.16
C THR A 24 -0.62 8.95 -5.08
N VAL A 25 -0.84 10.27 -5.13
CA VAL A 25 -1.72 10.98 -4.19
C VAL A 25 -3.15 10.44 -4.23
N ASN A 26 -3.70 10.19 -5.43
CA ASN A 26 -5.03 9.62 -5.58
C ASN A 26 -5.10 8.18 -5.06
N THR A 27 -4.09 7.36 -5.31
CA THR A 27 -4.02 5.99 -4.79
C THR A 27 -3.99 5.98 -3.27
N ILE A 28 -3.12 6.78 -2.65
CA ILE A 28 -3.05 6.95 -1.19
C ILE A 28 -4.42 7.36 -0.64
N TRP A 29 -5.05 8.37 -1.26
CA TRP A 29 -6.36 8.85 -0.83
C TRP A 29 -7.43 7.77 -0.89
N CYS A 30 -7.53 7.05 -2.01
CA CYS A 30 -8.53 5.99 -2.18
C CYS A 30 -8.33 4.86 -1.16
N LEU A 31 -7.11 4.37 -0.99
CA LEU A 31 -6.80 3.31 -0.03
C LEU A 31 -7.06 3.75 1.42
N ALA A 32 -6.68 4.98 1.77
CA ALA A 32 -6.87 5.53 3.11
C ALA A 32 -8.36 5.67 3.51
N GLN A 33 -9.26 5.87 2.55
CA GLN A 33 -10.70 5.98 2.82
C GLN A 33 -11.37 4.63 3.09
N GLN A 34 -10.78 3.52 2.66
CA GLN A 34 -11.39 2.19 2.78
C GLN A 34 -11.40 1.66 4.22
N GLN A 35 -10.48 2.10 5.09
CA GLN A 35 -10.39 1.71 6.51
C GLN A 35 -10.41 0.18 6.71
N THR A 36 -9.67 -0.54 5.90
CA THR A 36 -9.77 -2.00 5.78
C THR A 36 -8.80 -2.78 6.68
N SER A 37 -7.89 -2.09 7.41
CA SER A 37 -6.89 -2.79 8.24
C SER A 37 -7.50 -3.51 9.45
N GLY A 38 -8.67 -3.07 9.92
CA GLY A 38 -9.29 -3.52 11.16
C GLY A 38 -8.52 -3.10 12.42
N ILE A 39 -7.58 -2.17 12.28
CA ILE A 39 -6.76 -1.61 13.37
C ILE A 39 -6.91 -0.09 13.34
N GLU A 40 -7.72 0.45 14.24
CA GLU A 40 -8.12 1.87 14.28
C GLU A 40 -6.94 2.84 14.16
N ILE A 41 -5.87 2.61 14.90
CA ILE A 41 -4.69 3.50 14.89
C ILE A 41 -3.95 3.50 13.54
N ILE A 42 -4.03 2.41 12.80
CA ILE A 42 -3.43 2.32 11.45
C ILE A 42 -4.33 3.03 10.45
N ASP A 43 -5.64 2.80 10.53
CA ASP A 43 -6.62 3.45 9.66
C ASP A 43 -6.63 4.97 9.86
N GLU A 44 -6.49 5.46 11.09
CA GLU A 44 -6.34 6.90 11.39
C GLU A 44 -5.06 7.49 10.79
N LYS A 45 -3.92 6.81 10.94
CA LYS A 45 -2.66 7.25 10.34
C LYS A 45 -2.71 7.24 8.81
N ALA A 46 -3.33 6.24 8.20
CA ALA A 46 -3.53 6.18 6.76
C ALA A 46 -4.37 7.35 6.27
N LYS A 47 -5.46 7.69 6.96
CA LYS A 47 -6.27 8.89 6.66
C LYS A 47 -5.46 10.17 6.76
N GLN A 48 -4.62 10.29 7.79
CA GLN A 48 -3.77 11.46 7.96
C GLN A 48 -2.78 11.60 6.80
N VAL A 49 -2.13 10.49 6.39
CA VAL A 49 -1.27 10.48 5.19
C VAL A 49 -2.06 10.89 3.95
N GLY A 50 -3.27 10.37 3.76
CA GLY A 50 -4.13 10.71 2.63
C GLY A 50 -4.46 12.20 2.56
N LEU A 51 -4.85 12.82 3.70
CA LEU A 51 -5.12 14.25 3.79
C LEU A 51 -3.88 15.09 3.47
N TYR A 52 -2.75 14.79 4.14
CA TYR A 52 -1.52 15.55 3.95
C TYR A 52 -0.94 15.40 2.53
N SER A 53 -1.11 14.24 1.89
CA SER A 53 -0.71 14.04 0.50
C SER A 53 -1.50 14.91 -0.46
N ARG A 54 -2.81 15.07 -0.24
CA ARG A 54 -3.64 16.00 -1.02
C ARG A 54 -3.23 17.44 -0.79
N ASP A 55 -3.06 17.84 0.45
CA ASP A 55 -2.62 19.19 0.82
C ASP A 55 -1.27 19.52 0.17
N LEU A 56 -0.32 18.57 0.15
CA LEU A 56 0.97 18.73 -0.51
C LEU A 56 0.79 18.97 -2.02
N ASN A 57 -0.01 18.16 -2.69
CA ASN A 57 -0.27 18.30 -4.12
C ASN A 57 -0.96 19.62 -4.47
N GLU A 58 -1.95 20.03 -3.68
CA GLU A 58 -2.62 21.34 -3.83
C GLU A 58 -1.64 22.50 -3.61
N MET A 59 -0.79 22.40 -2.59
CA MET A 59 0.22 23.41 -2.29
C MET A 59 1.26 23.54 -3.42
N ILE A 60 1.70 22.44 -4.04
CA ILE A 60 2.58 22.47 -5.20
C ILE A 60 1.90 23.21 -6.35
N ARG A 61 0.66 22.84 -6.67
CA ARG A 61 -0.13 23.46 -7.73
C ARG A 61 -0.35 24.95 -7.50
N ASP A 62 -0.70 25.33 -6.28
CA ASP A 62 -0.87 26.74 -5.88
C ASP A 62 0.45 27.51 -5.99
N SER A 63 1.56 26.90 -5.59
CA SER A 63 2.88 27.52 -5.71
C SER A 63 3.26 27.79 -7.16
N LEU A 64 2.99 26.88 -8.10
CA LEU A 64 3.22 27.10 -9.51
C LEU A 64 2.40 28.30 -10.03
N SER A 65 1.14 28.40 -9.61
CA SER A 65 0.25 29.51 -10.01
C SER A 65 0.71 30.88 -9.49
N GLN A 66 1.38 30.91 -8.36
CA GLN A 66 1.86 32.16 -7.74
C GLN A 66 3.28 32.53 -8.16
N LEU A 67 4.19 31.56 -8.27
CA LEU A 67 5.60 31.82 -8.56
C LEU A 67 5.86 32.16 -10.04
N THR A 68 5.13 31.54 -10.96
CA THR A 68 5.28 31.80 -12.40
C THR A 68 5.02 33.29 -12.77
N PRO A 69 3.91 33.92 -12.34
CA PRO A 69 3.71 35.37 -12.60
C PRO A 69 4.78 36.25 -11.97
N ILE A 70 5.29 35.91 -10.79
CA ILE A 70 6.35 36.68 -10.12
C ILE A 70 7.62 36.69 -10.99
N LEU A 71 8.02 35.51 -11.51
CA LEU A 71 9.16 35.42 -12.41
C LEU A 71 8.94 36.19 -13.75
N ARG A 72 7.73 36.09 -14.29
CA ARG A 72 7.39 36.83 -15.53
C ARG A 72 7.38 38.34 -15.33
N GLN A 73 7.00 38.84 -14.15
CA GLN A 73 7.04 40.23 -13.78
C GLN A 73 8.46 40.73 -13.49
N PHE A 74 9.35 39.84 -13.12
CA PHE A 74 10.76 40.14 -12.96
C PHE A 74 11.40 40.34 -14.35
N THR A 75 10.94 41.37 -15.04
CA THR A 75 11.46 41.79 -16.37
C THR A 75 12.85 42.36 -16.20
N VAL A 76 13.79 41.44 -16.17
CA VAL A 76 15.22 41.70 -16.11
C VAL A 76 15.64 42.54 -17.29
N GLU A 77 15.02 42.37 -18.47
CA GLU A 77 15.39 43.01 -19.73
C GLU A 77 15.33 44.54 -19.71
N SER A 78 14.29 45.12 -19.13
CA SER A 78 14.17 46.60 -19.11
C SER A 78 15.18 47.29 -18.19
N ILE A 79 15.50 46.65 -17.04
CA ILE A 79 16.50 47.23 -16.13
C ILE A 79 17.90 47.04 -16.69
N PHE A 80 18.18 45.94 -17.35
CA PHE A 80 19.47 45.68 -17.97
C PHE A 80 19.66 46.49 -19.26
N SER A 81 18.63 46.74 -20.08
CA SER A 81 18.74 47.67 -21.21
C SER A 81 19.13 49.06 -20.74
N THR A 82 18.49 49.56 -19.69
CA THR A 82 18.84 50.86 -19.10
C THR A 82 20.29 50.87 -18.58
N ILE A 83 20.72 49.83 -17.84
CA ILE A 83 22.11 49.77 -17.35
C ILE A 83 23.10 49.73 -18.52
N ARG A 84 22.82 48.94 -19.57
CA ARG A 84 23.68 48.86 -20.75
C ARG A 84 23.77 50.18 -21.52
N GLU A 85 22.62 50.83 -21.73
CA GLU A 85 22.57 52.14 -22.39
C GLU A 85 23.38 53.18 -21.61
N ILE A 86 23.32 53.15 -20.27
CA ILE A 86 24.13 53.99 -19.40
C ILE A 86 25.62 53.65 -19.52
N ASP A 87 25.96 52.34 -19.50
CA ASP A 87 27.36 51.88 -19.61
C ASP A 87 27.94 52.26 -20.98
N GLU A 88 27.17 52.17 -22.08
CA GLU A 88 27.56 52.61 -23.40
C GLU A 88 27.77 54.14 -23.46
N ALA A 89 26.85 54.91 -22.86
CA ALA A 89 26.98 56.38 -22.79
C ALA A 89 28.18 56.83 -21.95
N LEU A 90 28.55 56.08 -20.90
CA LEU A 90 29.73 56.38 -20.08
C LEU A 90 31.07 56.15 -20.82
N LEU A 91 31.07 55.45 -21.96
CA LEU A 91 32.26 55.27 -22.81
C LEU A 91 32.54 56.46 -23.71
N ASP A 92 31.60 57.41 -23.81
CA ASP A 92 31.80 58.60 -24.62
C ASP A 92 32.90 59.50 -24.01
N PRO A 93 34.01 59.75 -24.71
CA PRO A 93 35.09 60.59 -24.22
C PRO A 93 34.72 62.08 -24.11
N ASP A 94 33.71 62.56 -24.84
CA ASP A 94 33.25 63.94 -24.84
C ASP A 94 32.17 64.23 -23.80
N LEU A 95 31.82 63.24 -22.97
CA LEU A 95 30.81 63.36 -21.92
C LEU A 95 31.23 64.30 -20.80
N GLY A 96 30.46 65.38 -20.57
CA GLY A 96 30.70 66.34 -19.49
C GLY A 96 30.70 65.72 -18.09
N ASP A 97 31.50 66.23 -17.15
CA ASP A 97 31.62 65.75 -15.80
C ASP A 97 30.25 65.69 -15.01
N GLY A 98 29.38 66.66 -15.32
CA GLY A 98 28.04 66.75 -14.77
C GLY A 98 27.15 65.57 -15.25
N ASP A 99 27.16 65.30 -16.53
CA ASP A 99 26.38 64.23 -17.15
C ASP A 99 26.92 62.89 -16.76
N ARG A 100 28.24 62.72 -16.68
CA ARG A 100 28.87 61.49 -16.16
C ARG A 100 28.43 61.15 -14.74
N LYS A 101 28.36 62.14 -13.84
CA LYS A 101 27.87 61.96 -12.47
C LYS A 101 26.39 61.59 -12.44
N ALA A 102 25.57 62.19 -13.31
CA ALA A 102 24.14 61.89 -13.40
C ALA A 102 23.92 60.42 -13.87
N LEU A 103 24.62 60.01 -14.92
CA LEU A 103 24.56 58.63 -15.44
C LEU A 103 25.04 57.59 -14.41
N LEU A 104 26.12 57.86 -13.71
CA LEU A 104 26.59 56.95 -12.64
C LEU A 104 25.55 56.79 -11.52
N LYS A 105 24.87 57.90 -11.13
CA LYS A 105 23.78 57.84 -10.13
C LYS A 105 22.60 57.05 -10.64
N GLU A 106 22.21 57.20 -11.90
CA GLU A 106 21.11 56.45 -12.51
C GLU A 106 21.44 54.97 -12.63
N ARG A 107 22.70 54.64 -12.98
CA ARG A 107 23.23 53.25 -12.97
C ARG A 107 23.10 52.62 -11.57
N GLU A 108 23.52 53.32 -10.53
CA GLU A 108 23.42 52.89 -9.17
C GLU A 108 21.96 52.65 -8.75
N GLN A 109 21.05 53.55 -9.11
CA GLN A 109 19.61 53.38 -8.83
C GLN A 109 19.02 52.19 -9.58
N SER A 110 19.40 51.95 -10.83
CA SER A 110 18.95 50.81 -11.61
C SER A 110 19.48 49.50 -11.04
N SER A 111 20.75 49.45 -10.60
CA SER A 111 21.34 48.28 -9.93
C SER A 111 20.65 48.00 -8.60
N LEU A 112 20.34 49.04 -7.79
CA LEU A 112 19.60 48.88 -6.53
C LEU A 112 18.17 48.36 -6.76
N LYS A 113 17.51 48.84 -7.84
CA LYS A 113 16.19 48.34 -8.22
C LYS A 113 16.22 46.84 -8.60
N LEU A 114 17.26 46.44 -9.34
CA LEU A 114 17.45 45.02 -9.68
C LEU A 114 17.65 44.14 -8.43
N SER A 115 18.53 44.57 -7.50
CA SER A 115 18.75 43.85 -6.24
C SER A 115 17.47 43.70 -5.45
N LYS A 116 16.68 44.75 -5.26
CA LYS A 116 15.38 44.70 -4.56
C LYS A 116 14.39 43.74 -5.21
N ASN A 117 14.35 43.73 -6.55
CA ASN A 117 13.48 42.80 -7.27
C ASN A 117 13.95 41.33 -7.10
N ALA A 118 15.28 41.09 -7.12
CA ALA A 118 15.84 39.79 -6.85
C ALA A 118 15.52 39.31 -5.42
N GLU A 119 15.71 40.17 -4.41
CA GLU A 119 15.35 39.90 -3.02
C GLU A 119 13.86 39.52 -2.87
N TYR A 120 12.98 40.24 -3.56
CA TYR A 120 11.54 39.91 -3.56
C TYR A 120 11.26 38.51 -4.12
N VAL A 121 11.89 38.13 -5.24
CA VAL A 121 11.76 36.78 -5.82
C VAL A 121 12.29 35.72 -4.85
N ILE A 122 13.48 35.96 -4.28
CA ILE A 122 14.10 35.10 -3.31
C ILE A 122 13.17 34.87 -2.11
N ASP A 123 12.59 35.93 -1.55
CA ASP A 123 11.64 35.84 -0.43
C ASP A 123 10.45 34.93 -0.76
N LYS A 124 9.81 35.15 -1.93
CA LYS A 124 8.65 34.36 -2.34
C LYS A 124 8.97 32.89 -2.56
N PHE A 125 10.07 32.60 -3.24
CA PHE A 125 10.51 31.21 -3.44
C PHE A 125 10.92 30.55 -2.12
N SER A 126 11.71 31.22 -1.28
CA SER A 126 12.14 30.70 0.03
C SER A 126 10.97 30.37 0.93
N LYS A 127 9.94 31.22 0.96
CA LYS A 127 8.72 30.98 1.70
C LYS A 127 8.00 29.71 1.21
N ARG A 128 7.85 29.55 -0.11
CA ARG A 128 7.21 28.35 -0.69
C ARG A 128 8.05 27.10 -0.49
N THR A 129 9.37 27.20 -0.63
CA THR A 129 10.30 26.09 -0.35
C THR A 129 10.19 25.63 1.09
N SER A 130 10.16 26.55 2.06
CA SER A 130 10.01 26.20 3.47
C SER A 130 8.67 25.55 3.78
N GLN A 131 7.58 26.03 3.19
CA GLN A 131 6.26 25.42 3.32
C GLN A 131 6.22 24.00 2.71
N LEU A 132 6.89 23.80 1.57
CA LEU A 132 7.01 22.48 0.94
C LEU A 132 7.81 21.52 1.82
N ALA A 133 8.94 21.95 2.35
CA ALA A 133 9.77 21.17 3.27
C ALA A 133 9.01 20.79 4.56
N GLU A 134 8.21 21.70 5.11
CA GLU A 134 7.35 21.41 6.27
C GLU A 134 6.33 20.31 5.96
N LYS A 135 5.60 20.42 4.83
CA LYS A 135 4.64 19.40 4.40
C LYS A 135 5.28 18.04 4.14
N ILE A 136 6.46 18.03 3.51
CA ILE A 136 7.26 16.81 3.33
C ILE A 136 7.62 16.20 4.68
N GLY A 137 8.06 17.02 5.64
CA GLY A 137 8.39 16.59 7.00
C GLY A 137 7.19 16.00 7.74
N ASP A 138 6.04 16.66 7.69
CA ASP A 138 4.80 16.19 8.31
C ASP A 138 4.41 14.79 7.83
N ILE A 139 4.47 14.56 6.51
CA ILE A 139 4.14 13.26 5.91
C ILE A 139 5.20 12.22 6.26
N SER A 140 6.48 12.59 6.23
CA SER A 140 7.60 11.68 6.51
C SER A 140 7.57 11.15 7.94
N ASN A 141 7.10 11.95 8.89
CA ASN A 141 7.02 11.61 10.30
C ASN A 141 5.88 10.61 10.63
N ILE A 142 4.96 10.35 9.71
CA ILE A 142 3.90 9.37 9.92
C ILE A 142 4.45 7.97 9.59
N VAL A 143 4.89 7.24 10.61
CA VAL A 143 5.42 5.87 10.44
C VAL A 143 4.29 4.86 10.52
N ILE A 144 4.08 4.11 9.45
CA ILE A 144 3.09 3.02 9.34
C ILE A 144 3.80 1.66 9.18
N ALA A 145 4.81 1.57 8.33
CA ALA A 145 5.41 0.33 7.82
C ALA A 145 6.02 -0.59 8.88
N GLU A 146 6.75 -0.07 9.87
CA GLU A 146 7.47 -0.92 10.84
C GLU A 146 6.52 -1.78 11.66
N ARG A 147 5.40 -1.20 12.12
CA ARG A 147 4.39 -1.94 12.89
C ARG A 147 3.56 -2.87 12.02
N LEU A 148 3.31 -2.47 10.76
CA LEU A 148 2.53 -3.27 9.82
C LEU A 148 3.20 -4.58 9.47
N LYS A 149 4.51 -4.62 9.31
CA LYS A 149 5.26 -5.82 8.91
C LYS A 149 5.10 -6.96 9.91
N ASP A 150 5.20 -6.66 11.21
CA ASP A 150 5.02 -7.67 12.26
C ASP A 150 3.57 -8.16 12.32
N ILE A 151 2.60 -7.25 12.22
CA ILE A 151 1.17 -7.60 12.23
C ILE A 151 0.83 -8.43 11.00
N LEU A 152 1.32 -8.05 9.82
CA LEU A 152 1.12 -8.79 8.58
C LEU A 152 1.62 -10.22 8.71
N THR A 153 2.87 -10.41 9.15
CA THR A 153 3.47 -11.73 9.35
C THR A 153 2.67 -12.60 10.33
N ARG A 154 2.20 -12.04 11.43
CA ARG A 154 1.36 -12.76 12.41
C ARG A 154 0.00 -13.12 11.83
N THR A 155 -0.63 -12.23 11.09
CA THR A 155 -1.94 -12.47 10.48
C THR A 155 -1.85 -13.51 9.36
N GLU A 156 -0.76 -13.51 8.57
CA GLU A 156 -0.48 -14.58 7.59
C GLU A 156 -0.29 -15.94 8.25
N ALA A 157 0.48 -16.01 9.33
CA ALA A 157 0.67 -17.24 10.10
C ALA A 157 -0.66 -17.75 10.69
N GLN A 158 -1.52 -16.84 11.16
CA GLN A 158 -2.85 -17.19 11.67
C GLN A 158 -3.76 -17.73 10.56
N ALA A 159 -3.79 -17.12 9.39
CA ALA A 159 -4.56 -17.60 8.24
C ALA A 159 -4.10 -18.98 7.80
N ALA A 160 -2.79 -19.21 7.70
CA ALA A 160 -2.22 -20.52 7.35
C ALA A 160 -2.58 -21.60 8.38
N LYS A 161 -2.57 -21.28 9.69
CA LYS A 161 -2.98 -22.19 10.74
C LYS A 161 -4.46 -22.55 10.63
N LEU A 162 -5.34 -21.57 10.45
CA LEU A 162 -6.77 -21.79 10.27
C LEU A 162 -7.07 -22.68 9.07
N GLN A 163 -6.39 -22.44 7.95
CA GLN A 163 -6.51 -23.28 6.75
C GLN A 163 -6.11 -24.73 7.03
N SER A 164 -4.97 -24.95 7.69
CA SER A 164 -4.52 -26.30 8.10
C SER A 164 -5.51 -27.01 9.02
N ASP A 165 -6.12 -26.26 9.96
CA ASP A 165 -7.08 -26.84 10.90
C ASP A 165 -8.41 -27.20 10.20
N ILE A 166 -8.86 -26.41 9.20
CA ILE A 166 -10.00 -26.74 8.34
C ILE A 166 -9.72 -28.02 7.55
N GLU A 167 -8.54 -28.19 6.98
CA GLU A 167 -8.14 -29.38 6.24
C GLU A 167 -8.15 -30.64 7.14
N LYS A 168 -7.60 -30.54 8.35
CA LYS A 168 -7.64 -31.64 9.34
C LYS A 168 -9.07 -32.01 9.72
N LYS A 169 -9.96 -31.02 9.87
CA LYS A 169 -11.39 -31.27 10.14
C LYS A 169 -12.07 -31.97 8.96
N ALA A 170 -11.77 -31.55 7.73
CA ALA A 170 -12.30 -32.19 6.52
C ALA A 170 -11.85 -33.64 6.38
N GLU A 171 -10.57 -33.92 6.65
CA GLU A 171 -10.04 -35.31 6.69
C GLU A 171 -10.71 -36.17 7.77
N LYS A 172 -10.89 -35.61 8.98
CA LYS A 172 -11.56 -36.29 10.07
C LYS A 172 -13.02 -36.59 9.70
N ARG A 173 -13.73 -35.62 9.15
CA ARG A 173 -15.11 -35.81 8.68
C ARG A 173 -15.20 -36.94 7.65
N LYS A 174 -14.32 -36.91 6.62
CA LYS A 174 -14.29 -37.94 5.57
C LYS A 174 -14.15 -39.35 6.13
N LYS A 175 -13.32 -39.53 7.18
CA LYS A 175 -13.15 -40.82 7.87
C LYS A 175 -14.42 -41.24 8.60
N LEU A 176 -15.08 -40.32 9.31
CA LEU A 176 -16.33 -40.61 10.03
C LEU A 176 -17.49 -40.87 9.06
N ASP A 177 -17.60 -40.17 7.96
CA ASP A 177 -18.57 -40.43 6.90
C ASP A 177 -18.38 -41.85 6.34
N ALA A 178 -17.15 -42.27 6.03
CA ALA A 178 -16.85 -43.60 5.55
C ALA A 178 -17.17 -44.70 6.59
N GLU A 179 -16.95 -44.43 7.88
CA GLU A 179 -17.32 -45.35 8.97
C GLU A 179 -18.86 -45.45 9.10
N ARG A 180 -19.59 -44.35 9.01
CA ARG A 180 -21.05 -44.32 9.03
C ARG A 180 -21.64 -45.06 7.84
N ASP A 181 -21.12 -44.84 6.64
CA ASP A 181 -21.60 -45.48 5.42
C ASP A 181 -21.44 -47.02 5.49
N LYS A 182 -20.33 -47.51 6.05
CA LYS A 182 -20.14 -48.96 6.31
C LYS A 182 -21.17 -49.54 7.29
N ILE A 183 -21.58 -48.76 8.30
CA ILE A 183 -22.65 -49.20 9.22
C ILE A 183 -23.98 -49.25 8.49
N ILE A 184 -24.29 -48.25 7.66
CA ILE A 184 -25.50 -48.21 6.84
C ILE A 184 -25.54 -49.42 5.88
N GLU A 185 -24.44 -49.66 5.15
CA GLU A 185 -24.32 -50.81 4.25
C GLU A 185 -24.57 -52.16 5.02
N SER A 186 -23.99 -52.29 6.21
CA SER A 186 -24.20 -53.46 7.05
C SER A 186 -25.65 -53.62 7.49
N GLN A 187 -26.31 -52.52 7.87
CA GLN A 187 -27.75 -52.54 8.22
C GLN A 187 -28.61 -52.96 7.00
N ASP A 188 -28.28 -52.48 5.83
CA ASP A 188 -29.01 -52.81 4.60
C ASP A 188 -28.81 -54.26 4.20
N VAL A 189 -27.58 -54.80 4.32
CA VAL A 189 -27.29 -56.22 4.10
C VAL A 189 -28.06 -57.12 5.06
N ILE A 190 -28.10 -56.77 6.36
CA ILE A 190 -28.83 -57.51 7.38
C ILE A 190 -30.35 -57.52 7.11
N ARG A 191 -30.91 -56.37 6.70
CA ARG A 191 -32.33 -56.22 6.36
C ARG A 191 -32.70 -56.99 5.07
N ALA A 192 -31.90 -56.85 4.02
CA ALA A 192 -32.15 -57.45 2.73
C ALA A 192 -32.17 -58.99 2.78
N ASN A 193 -31.47 -59.56 3.74
CA ASN A 193 -31.41 -61.01 3.92
C ASN A 193 -32.33 -61.53 5.05
N ASN A 194 -33.20 -60.67 5.62
CA ASN A 194 -34.15 -61.04 6.74
C ASN A 194 -33.47 -61.66 7.96
N ILE A 195 -32.21 -61.30 8.21
CA ILE A 195 -31.43 -61.88 9.32
C ILE A 195 -31.40 -60.98 10.56
N ALA A 196 -32.15 -59.88 10.56
CA ALA A 196 -32.22 -58.90 11.66
C ALA A 196 -32.67 -59.53 12.96
N ASP A 197 -33.61 -60.53 12.92
CA ASP A 197 -34.07 -61.22 14.09
C ASP A 197 -33.01 -62.15 14.68
N MET A 198 -32.10 -62.71 13.89
CA MET A 198 -30.97 -63.50 14.36
C MET A 198 -29.95 -62.70 15.16
N PHE A 199 -29.85 -61.34 14.87
CA PHE A 199 -28.92 -60.44 15.53
C PHE A 199 -29.58 -59.54 16.57
N LYS A 200 -30.86 -59.74 16.87
CA LYS A 200 -31.65 -58.94 17.80
C LYS A 200 -31.04 -58.86 19.19
N ASP A 201 -30.58 -59.97 19.68
CA ASP A 201 -30.02 -60.13 21.03
C ASP A 201 -28.49 -60.20 21.02
N PHE A 202 -27.87 -60.55 19.91
CA PHE A 202 -26.43 -60.79 19.83
C PHE A 202 -25.91 -60.69 18.38
N ILE A 203 -24.89 -59.87 18.13
CA ILE A 203 -24.09 -59.90 16.89
C ILE A 203 -22.95 -60.91 17.13
N PRO A 204 -22.85 -62.01 16.36
CA PRO A 204 -21.83 -63.02 16.54
C PRO A 204 -20.42 -62.48 16.50
N SER A 205 -19.50 -63.08 17.24
CA SER A 205 -18.07 -62.75 17.10
C SER A 205 -17.55 -63.20 15.76
N ALA A 206 -16.34 -62.66 15.36
CA ALA A 206 -15.75 -63.01 14.08
C ALA A 206 -15.59 -64.51 13.85
N SER A 207 -15.31 -65.31 14.93
CA SER A 207 -15.21 -66.75 14.91
C SER A 207 -16.58 -67.41 14.72
N ASP A 208 -17.64 -66.91 15.37
CA ASP A 208 -18.98 -67.41 15.23
C ASP A 208 -19.57 -67.19 13.85
N ILE A 209 -19.28 -66.06 13.26
CA ILE A 209 -19.67 -65.74 11.88
C ILE A 209 -18.98 -66.65 10.85
N ASP A 210 -17.74 -67.08 11.13
CA ASP A 210 -17.02 -68.02 10.29
C ASP A 210 -17.60 -69.44 10.37
N SER A 211 -18.22 -69.82 11.49
CA SER A 211 -18.87 -71.12 11.73
C SER A 211 -20.29 -71.18 11.15
N LEU A 212 -20.93 -70.08 10.81
CA LEU A 212 -22.28 -70.07 10.24
C LEU A 212 -22.26 -70.65 8.80
N ASP A 213 -23.02 -71.72 8.60
CA ASP A 213 -23.12 -72.40 7.31
C ASP A 213 -24.20 -71.76 6.43
N PHE A 214 -23.77 -70.78 5.63
CA PHE A 214 -24.61 -70.14 4.60
C PHE A 214 -24.33 -70.82 3.24
N THR A 215 -25.30 -71.35 2.59
CA THR A 215 -25.19 -72.08 1.31
C THR A 215 -25.16 -71.16 0.04
N ASP A 216 -25.14 -69.84 0.18
CA ASP A 216 -25.26 -68.86 -0.92
C ASP A 216 -23.93 -68.14 -1.18
N PRO A 217 -23.54 -67.84 -2.45
CA PRO A 217 -22.33 -67.13 -2.80
C PRO A 217 -22.25 -65.66 -2.27
N LYS A 218 -23.36 -65.13 -1.76
CA LYS A 218 -23.39 -63.81 -1.10
C LYS A 218 -22.86 -63.83 0.34
N LYS A 219 -22.57 -65.04 0.91
CA LYS A 219 -22.12 -65.22 2.29
C LYS A 219 -20.90 -64.44 2.68
N GLU A 220 -19.90 -64.41 1.84
CA GLU A 220 -18.63 -63.77 2.13
C GLU A 220 -18.81 -62.24 2.30
N ALA A 221 -19.65 -61.61 1.46
CA ALA A 221 -19.98 -60.20 1.56
C ALA A 221 -20.74 -59.90 2.88
N ILE A 222 -21.66 -60.76 3.29
CA ILE A 222 -22.40 -60.63 4.56
C ILE A 222 -21.47 -60.76 5.76
N LYS A 223 -20.61 -61.76 5.77
CA LYS A 223 -19.60 -61.95 6.83
C LYS A 223 -18.68 -60.74 6.96
N GLN A 224 -18.19 -60.25 5.85
CA GLN A 224 -17.28 -59.09 5.82
C GLN A 224 -17.96 -57.81 6.32
N ALA A 225 -19.20 -57.55 5.89
CA ALA A 225 -19.97 -56.39 6.32
C ALA A 225 -20.23 -56.44 7.86
N ILE A 226 -20.61 -57.60 8.41
CA ILE A 226 -20.83 -57.74 9.84
C ILE A 226 -19.53 -57.60 10.65
N LYS A 227 -18.41 -58.17 10.19
CA LYS A 227 -17.10 -58.01 10.85
C LYS A 227 -16.67 -56.55 10.91
N GLN A 228 -16.74 -55.85 9.81
CA GLN A 228 -16.37 -54.43 9.71
C GLN A 228 -17.25 -53.57 10.61
N SER A 229 -18.57 -53.78 10.62
CA SER A 229 -19.47 -52.99 11.47
C SER A 229 -19.25 -53.30 12.97
N ALA A 230 -18.97 -54.53 13.34
CA ALA A 230 -18.66 -54.86 14.72
C ALA A 230 -17.39 -54.16 15.24
N GLU A 231 -16.36 -54.04 14.40
CA GLU A 231 -15.15 -53.29 14.72
C GLU A 231 -15.44 -51.78 14.90
N ILE A 232 -16.24 -51.19 14.01
CA ILE A 232 -16.63 -49.79 14.08
C ILE A 232 -17.48 -49.53 15.33
N ILE A 233 -18.45 -50.40 15.65
CA ILE A 233 -19.27 -50.28 16.85
C ILE A 233 -18.41 -50.31 18.12
N ARG A 234 -17.47 -51.26 18.22
CA ARG A 234 -16.55 -51.34 19.36
C ARG A 234 -15.75 -50.05 19.51
N LYS A 235 -15.22 -49.55 18.42
CA LYS A 235 -14.46 -48.31 18.41
C LYS A 235 -15.30 -47.08 18.80
N VAL A 236 -16.51 -46.93 18.24
CA VAL A 236 -17.37 -45.75 18.40
C VAL A 236 -18.06 -45.76 19.77
N LEU A 237 -18.58 -46.91 20.23
CA LEU A 237 -19.31 -47.03 21.49
C LEU A 237 -18.40 -47.38 22.69
N GLY A 238 -17.13 -47.72 22.44
CA GLY A 238 -16.19 -48.15 23.50
C GLY A 238 -16.57 -49.49 24.15
N LYS A 239 -17.38 -50.32 23.47
CA LYS A 239 -17.79 -51.62 23.97
C LYS A 239 -16.71 -52.65 23.67
N ILE A 240 -16.12 -53.20 24.72
CA ILE A 240 -15.05 -54.21 24.62
C ILE A 240 -15.63 -55.63 24.69
N SER A 241 -16.87 -55.81 25.17
CA SER A 241 -17.44 -57.11 25.47
C SER A 241 -18.16 -57.77 24.29
N GLU A 242 -18.13 -59.09 24.30
CA GLU A 242 -18.94 -60.02 23.52
C GLU A 242 -20.43 -59.79 23.84
N GLY A 243 -21.19 -59.18 22.94
CA GLY A 243 -22.61 -58.92 23.20
C GLY A 243 -23.12 -57.69 22.51
N LEU A 244 -22.60 -57.39 21.31
CA LEU A 244 -23.15 -56.39 20.44
C LEU A 244 -24.53 -56.79 19.94
N LYS A 245 -25.47 -55.82 19.99
CA LYS A 245 -26.84 -56.05 19.52
C LYS A 245 -27.11 -55.28 18.25
N TYR A 246 -28.15 -55.69 17.50
CA TYR A 246 -28.54 -54.92 16.27
C TYR A 246 -28.83 -53.44 16.55
N ILE A 247 -29.36 -53.15 17.76
CA ILE A 247 -29.62 -51.77 18.19
C ILE A 247 -28.31 -50.95 18.29
N ASP A 248 -27.19 -51.60 18.63
CA ASP A 248 -25.88 -50.92 18.74
C ASP A 248 -25.40 -50.37 17.38
N LEU A 249 -25.87 -50.90 16.24
CA LEU A 249 -25.65 -50.33 14.90
C LEU A 249 -26.33 -48.98 14.73
N ALA A 250 -27.57 -48.87 15.24
CA ALA A 250 -28.30 -47.61 15.21
C ALA A 250 -27.64 -46.53 16.10
N ASP A 251 -27.25 -46.94 17.32
CA ASP A 251 -26.58 -46.08 18.29
C ASP A 251 -25.21 -45.61 17.78
N ALA A 252 -24.42 -46.50 17.17
CA ALA A 252 -23.13 -46.16 16.59
C ALA A 252 -23.30 -45.19 15.39
N ARG A 253 -24.30 -45.45 14.53
CA ARG A 253 -24.63 -44.57 13.42
C ARG A 253 -25.04 -43.15 13.90
N MET A 254 -25.90 -43.09 14.92
CA MET A 254 -26.34 -41.83 15.52
C MET A 254 -25.15 -41.05 16.09
N LYS A 255 -24.31 -41.73 16.89
CA LYS A 255 -23.10 -41.10 17.46
C LYS A 255 -22.11 -40.64 16.42
N LEU A 256 -21.94 -41.34 15.29
CA LEU A 256 -21.12 -40.90 14.16
C LEU A 256 -21.74 -39.66 13.48
N SER A 257 -23.06 -39.65 13.28
CA SER A 257 -23.77 -38.50 12.74
C SER A 257 -23.59 -37.26 13.63
N ASP A 258 -23.77 -37.41 14.95
CA ASP A 258 -23.55 -36.31 15.91
C ASP A 258 -22.11 -35.77 15.85
N GLN A 259 -21.11 -36.67 15.73
CA GLN A 259 -19.72 -36.27 15.58
C GLN A 259 -19.44 -35.54 14.24
N ILE A 260 -20.09 -35.98 13.16
CA ILE A 260 -19.99 -35.34 11.84
C ILE A 260 -20.61 -33.95 11.91
N ASP A 261 -21.79 -33.80 12.51
CA ASP A 261 -22.48 -32.53 12.65
C ASP A 261 -21.67 -31.55 13.52
N GLN A 262 -21.08 -32.04 14.61
CA GLN A 262 -20.17 -31.23 15.42
C GLN A 262 -18.97 -30.74 14.61
N ILE A 263 -18.32 -31.63 13.83
CA ILE A 263 -17.17 -31.22 12.98
C ILE A 263 -17.61 -30.21 11.90
N MET A 264 -18.80 -30.36 11.36
CA MET A 264 -19.34 -29.42 10.38
C MET A 264 -19.51 -28.04 10.98
N GLU A 265 -20.06 -27.92 12.19
CA GLU A 265 -20.23 -26.63 12.86
C GLU A 265 -18.88 -26.01 13.23
N GLU A 266 -17.96 -26.79 13.82
CA GLU A 266 -16.59 -26.34 14.09
C GLU A 266 -15.86 -25.89 12.82
N SER A 267 -16.04 -26.60 11.69
CA SER A 267 -15.45 -26.22 10.40
C SER A 267 -16.05 -24.93 9.83
N LYS A 268 -17.34 -24.70 10.05
CA LYS A 268 -18.02 -23.46 9.63
C LYS A 268 -17.51 -22.26 10.43
N GLU A 269 -17.32 -22.41 11.74
CA GLU A 269 -16.73 -21.37 12.59
C GLU A 269 -15.29 -21.02 12.17
N LEU A 270 -14.47 -22.04 11.90
CA LEU A 270 -13.11 -21.86 11.41
C LEU A 270 -13.08 -21.14 10.06
N LYS A 271 -13.96 -21.49 9.11
CA LYS A 271 -14.08 -20.83 7.81
C LYS A 271 -14.51 -19.37 7.95
N THR A 272 -15.43 -19.08 8.86
CA THR A 272 -15.86 -17.72 9.14
C THR A 272 -14.71 -16.89 9.71
N THR A 273 -13.93 -17.49 10.62
CA THR A 273 -12.75 -16.84 11.19
C THR A 273 -11.66 -16.63 10.15
N LEU A 274 -11.41 -17.61 9.29
CA LEU A 274 -10.46 -17.50 8.17
C LEU A 274 -10.85 -16.35 7.23
N TRP A 275 -12.11 -16.29 6.84
CA TRP A 275 -12.60 -15.20 5.98
C TRP A 275 -12.34 -13.81 6.58
N LYS A 276 -12.63 -13.64 7.89
CA LYS A 276 -12.33 -12.37 8.59
C LYS A 276 -10.83 -12.07 8.61
N THR A 277 -10.01 -13.09 8.85
CA THR A 277 -8.55 -12.95 8.87
C THR A 277 -7.99 -12.58 7.49
N GLU A 278 -8.54 -13.15 6.42
CA GLU A 278 -8.18 -12.82 5.03
C GLU A 278 -8.60 -11.38 4.65
N GLN A 279 -9.77 -10.93 5.10
CA GLN A 279 -10.18 -9.53 4.91
C GLN A 279 -9.22 -8.57 5.62
N GLN A 280 -8.85 -8.87 6.85
CA GLN A 280 -7.85 -8.09 7.59
C GLN A 280 -6.49 -8.10 6.88
N LEU A 281 -6.07 -9.25 6.37
CA LEU A 281 -4.81 -9.39 5.63
C LEU A 281 -4.80 -8.54 4.36
N SER A 282 -5.90 -8.50 3.62
CA SER A 282 -6.06 -7.62 2.46
C SER A 282 -5.91 -6.14 2.85
N GLY A 283 -6.61 -5.71 3.90
CA GLY A 283 -6.52 -4.33 4.39
C GLY A 283 -5.12 -3.94 4.87
N LEU A 284 -4.40 -4.86 5.52
CA LEU A 284 -3.01 -4.62 5.91
C LEU A 284 -2.08 -4.47 4.69
N LYS A 285 -2.32 -5.21 3.60
CA LYS A 285 -1.58 -5.06 2.34
C LYS A 285 -1.86 -3.72 1.67
N ASP A 286 -3.09 -3.24 1.70
CA ASP A 286 -3.46 -1.91 1.21
C ASP A 286 -2.71 -0.81 1.99
N MET A 287 -2.56 -0.97 3.30
CA MET A 287 -1.79 -0.03 4.13
C MET A 287 -0.28 -0.06 3.80
N MET A 288 0.27 -1.23 3.47
CA MET A 288 1.67 -1.33 2.98
C MET A 288 1.84 -0.62 1.63
N GLN A 289 0.84 -0.69 0.75
CA GLN A 289 0.86 0.04 -0.51
C GLN A 289 0.86 1.55 -0.28
N ILE A 290 0.08 2.08 0.67
CA ILE A 290 0.10 3.50 1.04
C ILE A 290 1.53 3.95 1.38
N ASP A 291 2.28 3.15 2.13
CA ASP A 291 3.65 3.52 2.52
C ASP A 291 4.62 3.55 1.32
N THR A 292 4.47 2.62 0.39
CA THR A 292 5.24 2.60 -0.87
C THR A 292 4.94 3.82 -1.74
N GLU A 293 3.66 4.12 -1.92
CA GLU A 293 3.21 5.28 -2.69
C GLU A 293 3.66 6.60 -2.03
N ARG A 294 3.58 6.68 -0.71
CA ARG A 294 4.09 7.81 0.08
C ARG A 294 5.57 8.08 -0.21
N THR A 295 6.39 7.04 -0.22
CA THR A 295 7.83 7.17 -0.50
C THR A 295 8.08 7.71 -1.91
N THR A 296 7.33 7.24 -2.89
CA THR A 296 7.41 7.72 -4.28
C THR A 296 7.01 9.19 -4.38
N MET A 297 5.90 9.57 -3.76
CA MET A 297 5.40 10.94 -3.72
C MET A 297 6.41 11.89 -3.08
N LEU A 298 6.96 11.52 -1.92
CA LEU A 298 7.94 12.33 -1.20
C LEU A 298 9.22 12.51 -2.02
N SER A 299 9.67 11.47 -2.74
CA SER A 299 10.84 11.58 -3.63
C SER A 299 10.65 12.63 -4.72
N GLU A 300 9.46 12.72 -5.34
CA GLU A 300 9.17 13.74 -6.35
C GLU A 300 9.06 15.15 -5.72
N ALA A 301 8.46 15.25 -4.54
CA ALA A 301 8.36 16.52 -3.80
C ALA A 301 9.73 17.03 -3.33
N ASP A 302 10.61 16.15 -2.87
CA ASP A 302 11.98 16.50 -2.48
C ASP A 302 12.80 17.05 -3.66
N LYS A 303 12.65 16.46 -4.84
CA LYS A 303 13.29 17.00 -6.07
C LYS A 303 12.85 18.43 -6.34
N LEU A 304 11.56 18.73 -6.16
CA LEU A 304 11.00 20.07 -6.37
C LEU A 304 11.54 21.05 -5.32
N GLU A 305 11.57 20.65 -4.06
CA GLU A 305 12.11 21.45 -2.96
C GLU A 305 13.58 21.81 -3.21
N GLN A 306 14.38 20.84 -3.59
CA GLN A 306 15.80 21.01 -3.90
C GLN A 306 16.01 21.95 -5.11
N ALA A 307 15.18 21.83 -6.16
CA ALA A 307 15.24 22.70 -7.32
C ALA A 307 14.96 24.16 -6.94
N TRP A 308 13.93 24.43 -6.15
CA TRP A 308 13.59 25.78 -5.70
C TRP A 308 14.64 26.35 -4.76
N ARG A 309 15.17 25.54 -3.85
CA ARG A 309 16.27 25.93 -2.94
C ARG A 309 17.55 26.25 -3.72
N SER A 310 17.89 25.44 -4.72
CA SER A 310 19.04 25.69 -5.58
C SER A 310 18.90 27.00 -6.37
N PHE A 311 17.72 27.25 -6.92
CA PHE A 311 17.41 28.49 -7.63
C PHE A 311 17.58 29.72 -6.71
N THR A 312 16.99 29.72 -5.52
CA THR A 312 17.10 30.85 -4.58
C THR A 312 18.54 31.11 -4.16
N ASN A 313 19.30 30.04 -3.87
CA ASN A 313 20.72 30.17 -3.50
C ASN A 313 21.57 30.73 -4.64
N GLN A 314 21.30 30.36 -5.89
CA GLN A 314 22.04 30.90 -7.03
C GLN A 314 21.64 32.33 -7.32
N LEU A 315 20.35 32.66 -7.25
CA LEU A 315 19.90 34.04 -7.45
C LEU A 315 20.50 34.97 -6.39
N HIS A 316 20.57 34.56 -5.15
CA HIS A 316 21.22 35.30 -4.06
C HIS A 316 22.72 35.56 -4.35
N LYS A 317 23.45 34.50 -4.75
CA LYS A 317 24.88 34.64 -5.10
C LYS A 317 25.13 35.58 -6.28
N LEU A 318 24.22 35.64 -7.23
CA LEU A 318 24.33 36.51 -8.41
C LEU A 318 23.90 37.93 -8.11
N SER A 319 23.03 38.18 -7.12
CA SER A 319 22.61 39.52 -6.71
C SER A 319 23.61 40.21 -5.79
N ASP A 320 24.46 39.44 -5.07
CA ASP A 320 25.47 39.98 -4.15
C ASP A 320 26.82 40.38 -4.80
N LYS A 321 27.05 39.97 -6.04
CA LYS A 321 28.30 40.26 -6.80
C LYS A 321 28.04 41.27 -7.91
N GLU A 322 29.14 41.80 -8.51
CA GLU A 322 29.00 42.60 -9.75
C GLU A 322 28.09 41.88 -10.74
N VAL A 323 26.97 42.52 -11.01
CA VAL A 323 25.79 41.90 -11.63
C VAL A 323 26.13 41.43 -13.05
N ASN A 324 26.25 40.14 -13.27
CA ASN A 324 26.35 39.56 -14.60
C ASN A 324 24.93 39.33 -15.16
N GLN A 325 24.52 40.26 -16.04
CA GLN A 325 23.22 40.23 -16.69
C GLN A 325 22.90 38.90 -17.36
N ALA A 326 23.82 38.33 -18.11
CA ALA A 326 23.60 37.09 -18.87
C ALA A 326 23.26 35.91 -17.92
N ASN A 327 23.96 35.84 -16.80
CA ASN A 327 23.76 34.75 -15.83
C ASN A 327 22.41 34.86 -15.11
N ILE A 328 22.00 36.05 -14.69
CA ILE A 328 20.69 36.26 -14.05
C ILE A 328 19.56 35.98 -15.03
N THR A 329 19.67 36.48 -16.27
CA THR A 329 18.67 36.23 -17.30
C THR A 329 18.53 34.75 -17.62
N ALA A 330 19.64 34.05 -17.78
CA ALA A 330 19.64 32.60 -18.01
C ALA A 330 19.02 31.84 -16.85
N LEU A 331 19.35 32.20 -15.59
CA LEU A 331 18.80 31.59 -14.38
C LEU A 331 17.27 31.78 -14.28
N ILE A 332 16.78 33.00 -14.47
CA ILE A 332 15.35 33.32 -14.43
C ILE A 332 14.59 32.57 -15.54
N LYS A 333 15.13 32.59 -16.76
CA LYS A 333 14.54 31.88 -17.90
C LYS A 333 14.46 30.38 -17.65
N GLY A 334 15.56 29.76 -17.21
CA GLY A 334 15.59 28.32 -16.88
C GLY A 334 14.58 27.95 -15.81
N GLN A 335 14.45 28.75 -14.74
CA GLN A 335 13.45 28.53 -13.70
C GLN A 335 12.02 28.71 -14.22
N LEU A 336 11.77 29.69 -15.09
CA LEU A 336 10.47 29.91 -15.70
C LEU A 336 10.06 28.73 -16.60
N ASP A 337 10.97 28.29 -17.46
CA ASP A 337 10.76 27.12 -18.34
C ASP A 337 10.45 25.85 -17.52
N PHE A 338 11.15 25.68 -16.39
CA PHE A 338 10.89 24.57 -15.46
C PHE A 338 9.49 24.65 -14.85
N LEU A 339 9.08 25.82 -14.31
CA LEU A 339 7.73 25.99 -13.75
C LEU A 339 6.62 25.83 -14.79
N ASP A 340 6.83 26.38 -16.00
CA ASP A 340 5.86 26.27 -17.11
C ASP A 340 5.71 24.82 -17.57
N ASN A 341 6.79 24.03 -17.58
CA ASN A 341 6.73 22.61 -17.86
C ASN A 341 5.87 21.87 -16.82
N LEU A 342 6.11 22.09 -15.52
CA LEU A 342 5.34 21.49 -14.44
C LEU A 342 3.85 21.90 -14.51
N ALA A 343 3.56 23.16 -14.73
CA ALA A 343 2.19 23.66 -14.90
C ALA A 343 1.48 23.02 -16.11
N SER A 344 2.21 22.84 -17.23
CA SER A 344 1.71 22.14 -18.41
C SER A 344 1.36 20.69 -18.11
N GLN A 345 2.19 19.97 -17.32
CA GLN A 345 1.90 18.61 -16.90
C GLN A 345 0.60 18.55 -16.07
N TYR A 346 0.39 19.46 -15.10
CA TYR A 346 -0.86 19.55 -14.34
C TYR A 346 -2.09 19.81 -15.24
N ASN A 347 -1.95 20.68 -16.24
CA ASN A 347 -3.06 21.00 -17.15
C ASN A 347 -3.46 19.81 -18.04
N LYS A 348 -2.55 18.87 -18.31
CA LYS A 348 -2.83 17.64 -19.06
C LYS A 348 -3.49 16.54 -18.24
N LEU A 349 -3.61 16.72 -16.93
CA LEU A 349 -4.28 15.75 -16.04
C LEU A 349 -5.81 15.93 -15.98
N LYS A 350 -6.35 16.90 -16.68
CA LYS A 350 -7.79 17.20 -16.74
C LYS A 350 -8.57 16.26 -17.66
#